data_48af63dfe5daa5b2276869dd96f51bd5
#
_entry.id   48af63dfe5daa5b2276869dd96f51bd5
#
_cell.length_a   1.000
_cell.length_b   1.000
_cell.length_c   1.000
_cell.angle_alpha   90.00
_cell.angle_beta   90.00
_cell.angle_gamma   90.00
#
_symmetry.space_group_name_H-M   'P 1'
#
loop_
_entity.id
_entity.type
_entity.pdbx_description
1 polymer ?
#
loop_
_entity_poly.entity_id
_entity_poly.type
_entity_poly.pdbx_seq_one_letter_code
_entity_poly.pdbx_strand_id
1 'polypeptide(L)'
;MPDRGDVVWLDFTPQAGREQAGRRPALVLSPASYNRKSSLMVCCPVTSQMKGYPFEVSVSGPMTIGVTGVVLADHVRSLDWRARSAAKFGFVDPRVTHDVAAKVKLLLP
;
A
#
# COMPACT_ATOMS: atom_id res chain seq x y z
N MET A 1 -5.86 -11.64 -7.62
CA MET A 1 -4.90 -10.79 -8.34
C MET A 1 -4.97 -9.37 -7.81
N PRO A 2 -3.91 -8.84 -7.19
CA PRO A 2 -3.92 -7.45 -6.71
C PRO A 2 -4.01 -6.45 -7.85
N ASP A 3 -4.80 -5.41 -7.66
CA ASP A 3 -4.98 -4.33 -8.62
C ASP A 3 -4.84 -2.97 -7.91
N ARG A 4 -4.56 -1.93 -8.68
CA ARG A 4 -4.43 -0.57 -8.15
C ARG A 4 -5.66 -0.19 -7.35
N GLY A 5 -5.44 0.29 -6.13
CA GLY A 5 -6.51 0.67 -5.20
C GLY A 5 -6.95 -0.42 -4.25
N ASP A 6 -6.57 -1.66 -4.50
CA ASP A 6 -6.85 -2.77 -3.58
C ASP A 6 -6.02 -2.63 -2.31
N VAL A 7 -6.59 -3.09 -1.18
CA VAL A 7 -5.84 -3.27 0.06
C VAL A 7 -5.73 -4.76 0.32
N VAL A 8 -4.51 -5.21 0.52
CA VAL A 8 -4.20 -6.63 0.72
C VAL A 8 -3.45 -6.82 2.03
N TRP A 9 -3.66 -7.96 2.68
CA TRP A 9 -2.73 -8.43 3.71
C TRP A 9 -1.47 -8.89 3.04
N LEU A 10 -0.32 -8.48 3.56
CA LEU A 10 0.97 -8.79 2.97
C LEU A 10 2.01 -8.99 4.07
N ASP A 11 2.89 -9.97 3.88
CA ASP A 11 4.00 -10.20 4.79
C ASP A 11 5.15 -9.25 4.44
N PHE A 12 5.46 -8.35 5.36
CA PHE A 12 6.53 -7.36 5.20
C PHE A 12 7.88 -7.81 5.80
N THR A 13 7.94 -8.99 6.40
CA THR A 13 9.20 -9.49 6.92
C THR A 13 10.11 -10.01 5.79
N PRO A 14 11.46 -9.94 5.92
CA PRO A 14 12.18 -9.37 7.05
C PRO A 14 12.14 -7.84 7.09
N GLN A 15 12.20 -7.30 8.32
CA GLN A 15 12.30 -5.87 8.56
C GLN A 15 13.75 -5.43 8.57
N ALA A 16 14.01 -4.20 8.12
CA ALA A 16 15.30 -3.55 8.26
C ALA A 16 15.09 -2.15 8.81
N GLY A 17 15.67 -1.85 9.97
CA GLY A 17 15.60 -0.52 10.57
C GLY A 17 14.17 -0.07 10.86
N ARG A 18 13.75 1.04 10.25
CA ARG A 18 12.44 1.66 10.48
C ARG A 18 11.33 1.14 9.56
N GLU A 19 11.62 0.15 8.74
CA GLU A 19 10.61 -0.41 7.85
C GLU A 19 9.54 -1.17 8.62
N GLN A 20 8.35 -1.22 8.06
CA GLN A 20 7.26 -2.01 8.63
C GLN A 20 7.60 -3.50 8.58
N ALA A 21 7.15 -4.23 9.59
CA ALA A 21 7.41 -5.67 9.73
C ALA A 21 6.12 -6.43 10.02
N GLY A 22 6.17 -7.74 9.81
CA GLY A 22 5.05 -8.64 10.05
C GLY A 22 4.00 -8.58 8.95
N ARG A 23 2.87 -9.27 9.20
CA ARG A 23 1.75 -9.27 8.24
C ARG A 23 0.89 -8.04 8.47
N ARG A 24 0.81 -7.17 7.46
CA ARG A 24 0.13 -5.87 7.56
C ARG A 24 -0.65 -5.57 6.30
N PRO A 25 -1.62 -4.64 6.37
CA PRO A 25 -2.28 -4.15 5.18
C PRO A 25 -1.32 -3.36 4.29
N ALA A 26 -1.50 -3.49 2.98
CA ALA A 26 -0.76 -2.72 1.99
C ALA A 26 -1.72 -2.21 0.92
N LEU A 27 -1.56 -0.94 0.55
CA LEU A 27 -2.27 -0.35 -0.58
C LEU A 27 -1.49 -0.64 -1.86
N VAL A 28 -2.15 -1.23 -2.83
CA VAL A 28 -1.56 -1.54 -4.14
C VAL A 28 -1.63 -0.31 -5.04
N LEU A 29 -0.50 0.09 -5.60
CA LEU A 29 -0.40 1.25 -6.50
C LEU A 29 -0.27 0.86 -7.97
N SER A 30 0.28 -0.31 -8.26
CA SER A 30 0.48 -0.77 -9.63
C SER A 30 -0.72 -1.56 -10.15
N PRO A 31 -0.97 -1.50 -11.48
CA PRO A 31 -2.15 -2.16 -12.05
C PRO A 31 -2.00 -3.68 -12.13
N ALA A 32 -3.13 -4.38 -12.15
CA ALA A 32 -3.18 -5.84 -12.22
C ALA A 32 -2.41 -6.39 -13.43
N SER A 33 -2.43 -5.68 -14.56
CA SER A 33 -1.71 -6.11 -15.77
C SER A 33 -0.21 -6.24 -15.51
N TYR A 34 0.39 -5.28 -14.81
CA TYR A 34 1.79 -5.34 -14.41
C TYR A 34 2.00 -6.42 -13.35
N ASN A 35 1.15 -6.46 -12.33
CA ASN A 35 1.29 -7.36 -11.19
C ASN A 35 1.24 -8.83 -11.63
N ARG A 36 0.37 -9.13 -12.60
CA ARG A 36 0.24 -10.49 -13.14
C ARG A 36 1.49 -10.93 -13.88
N LYS A 37 2.03 -10.06 -14.72
CA LYS A 37 3.17 -10.41 -15.58
C LYS A 37 4.47 -10.49 -14.80
N SER A 38 4.67 -9.60 -13.83
CA SER A 38 5.93 -9.49 -13.12
C SER A 38 6.00 -10.33 -11.85
N SER A 39 4.85 -10.74 -11.30
CA SER A 39 4.74 -11.29 -9.93
C SER A 39 5.10 -10.27 -8.84
N LEU A 40 5.37 -9.03 -9.23
CA LEU A 40 5.66 -7.92 -8.33
C LEU A 40 4.47 -6.98 -8.27
N MET A 41 4.41 -6.18 -7.22
CA MET A 41 3.50 -5.03 -7.15
C MET A 41 4.18 -3.89 -6.41
N VAL A 42 3.88 -2.67 -6.83
CA VAL A 42 4.30 -1.47 -6.10
C VAL A 42 3.23 -1.19 -5.07
N CYS A 43 3.61 -1.07 -3.81
CA CYS A 43 2.67 -0.92 -2.71
C CYS A 43 3.25 -0.07 -1.58
N CYS A 44 2.36 0.39 -0.71
CA CYS A 44 2.72 1.11 0.51
C CYS A 44 2.00 0.46 1.70
N PRO A 45 2.66 0.31 2.85
CA PRO A 45 2.01 -0.23 4.03
C PRO A 45 0.96 0.73 4.58
N VAL A 46 -0.06 0.16 5.21
CA VAL A 46 -1.10 0.89 5.93
C VAL A 46 -0.94 0.60 7.41
N THR A 47 -1.03 1.62 8.24
CA THR A 47 -0.93 1.50 9.69
C THR A 47 -2.09 2.21 10.39
N SER A 48 -2.49 1.69 11.55
CA SER A 48 -3.45 2.37 12.43
C SER A 48 -2.79 3.45 13.29
N GLN A 49 -1.46 3.50 13.33
CA GLN A 49 -0.72 4.46 14.16
C GLN A 49 -0.44 5.74 13.38
N MET A 50 -1.36 6.68 13.46
CA MET A 50 -1.20 7.99 12.85
C MET A 50 -0.27 8.85 13.70
N LYS A 51 0.79 9.37 13.10
CA LYS A 51 1.77 10.22 13.78
C LYS A 51 1.76 11.67 13.26
N GLY A 52 1.00 11.95 12.21
CA GLY A 52 0.91 13.28 11.61
C GLY A 52 2.08 13.64 10.70
N TYR A 53 2.82 12.66 10.19
CA TYR A 53 3.92 12.92 9.26
C TYR A 53 3.39 13.32 7.89
N PRO A 54 4.16 14.17 7.13
CA PRO A 54 3.67 14.70 5.85
C PRO A 54 3.35 13.66 4.78
N PHE A 55 3.98 12.47 4.83
CA PHE A 55 3.76 11.41 3.85
C PHE A 55 2.70 10.40 4.27
N GLU A 56 2.00 10.65 5.36
CA GLU A 56 0.83 9.85 5.74
C GLU A 56 -0.39 10.33 4.96
N VAL A 57 -1.15 9.39 4.40
CA VAL A 57 -2.40 9.68 3.69
C VAL A 57 -3.52 8.87 4.32
N SER A 58 -4.55 9.54 4.85
CA SER A 58 -5.71 8.84 5.42
C SER A 58 -6.40 7.99 4.34
N VAL A 59 -6.80 6.77 4.72
CA VAL A 59 -7.58 5.90 3.82
C VAL A 59 -9.06 6.28 3.78
N SER A 60 -9.50 7.21 4.63
CA SER A 60 -10.91 7.60 4.72
C SER A 60 -11.42 8.15 3.40
N GLY A 61 -12.61 7.73 3.03
CA GLY A 61 -13.29 8.21 1.84
C GLY A 61 -14.59 7.45 1.63
N PRO A 62 -15.57 8.04 0.90
CA PRO A 62 -16.89 7.43 0.74
C PRO A 62 -16.86 6.07 0.06
N MET A 63 -15.84 5.77 -0.75
CA MET A 63 -15.72 4.50 -1.44
C MET A 63 -14.74 3.53 -0.79
N THR A 64 -14.09 3.92 0.31
CA THR A 64 -13.16 3.03 1.02
C THR A 64 -13.93 1.94 1.78
N ILE A 65 -13.52 0.69 1.61
CA ILE A 65 -14.15 -0.46 2.26
C ILE A 65 -13.08 -1.35 2.90
N GLY A 66 -13.32 -1.73 4.17
CA GLY A 66 -12.58 -2.79 4.85
C GLY A 66 -11.26 -2.38 5.48
N VAL A 67 -10.86 -1.13 5.38
CA VAL A 67 -9.59 -0.66 5.91
C VAL A 67 -9.74 0.69 6.61
N THR A 68 -8.95 0.88 7.68
CA THR A 68 -8.84 2.14 8.41
C THR A 68 -7.36 2.49 8.59
N GLY A 69 -7.09 3.75 8.96
CA GLY A 69 -5.73 4.19 9.26
C GLY A 69 -5.14 5.09 8.18
N VAL A 70 -3.82 5.05 8.04
CA VAL A 70 -3.08 5.89 7.10
C VAL A 70 -2.13 5.05 6.28
N VAL A 71 -1.94 5.47 5.03
CA VAL A 71 -0.94 4.89 4.12
C VAL A 71 0.38 5.62 4.34
N LEU A 72 1.46 4.87 4.46
CA LEU A 72 2.81 5.41 4.58
C LEU A 72 3.41 5.52 3.17
N ALA A 73 3.22 6.66 2.52
CA ALA A 73 3.62 6.83 1.13
C ALA A 73 5.15 6.80 0.94
N ASP A 74 5.92 7.20 1.95
CA ASP A 74 7.38 7.15 1.90
C ASP A 74 7.97 5.75 2.19
N HIS A 75 7.11 4.78 2.51
CA HIS A 75 7.51 3.37 2.64
C HIS A 75 7.19 2.57 1.38
N VAL A 76 7.09 3.24 0.25
CA VAL A 76 6.78 2.59 -1.03
C VAL A 76 7.82 1.50 -1.36
N ARG A 77 7.34 0.32 -1.78
CA ARG A 77 8.18 -0.83 -2.08
C ARG A 77 7.61 -1.59 -3.27
N SER A 78 8.52 -2.27 -3.97
CA SER A 78 8.15 -3.28 -4.95
C SER A 78 8.37 -4.65 -4.32
N LEU A 79 7.31 -5.44 -4.17
CA LEU A 79 7.35 -6.71 -3.46
C LEU A 79 6.69 -7.82 -4.30
N ASP A 80 7.18 -9.06 -4.13
CA ASP A 80 6.58 -10.24 -4.75
C ASP A 80 5.30 -10.60 -3.98
N TRP A 81 4.15 -10.33 -4.59
CA TRP A 81 2.86 -10.52 -3.93
C TRP A 81 2.48 -11.97 -3.75
N ARG A 82 3.01 -12.88 -4.60
CA ARG A 82 2.77 -14.32 -4.44
C ARG A 82 3.61 -14.89 -3.30
N ALA A 83 4.90 -14.60 -3.30
CA ALA A 83 5.80 -15.09 -2.28
C ALA A 83 5.45 -14.57 -0.88
N ARG A 84 4.84 -13.38 -0.81
CA ARG A 84 4.44 -12.75 0.46
C ARG A 84 2.98 -12.97 0.82
N SER A 85 2.32 -13.89 0.15
CA SER A 85 0.96 -14.35 0.47
C SER A 85 -0.06 -13.21 0.52
N ALA A 86 -0.08 -12.38 -0.49
CA ALA A 86 -1.03 -11.27 -0.59
C ALA A 86 -2.47 -11.78 -0.61
N ALA A 87 -3.33 -11.20 0.23
CA ALA A 87 -4.74 -11.55 0.31
C ALA A 87 -5.59 -10.28 0.38
N LYS A 88 -6.38 -10.03 -0.67
CA LYS A 88 -7.23 -8.84 -0.72
C LYS A 88 -8.33 -8.92 0.34
N PHE A 89 -8.56 -7.80 1.03
CA PHE A 89 -9.66 -7.70 2.00
C PHE A 89 -10.43 -6.37 1.93
N GLY A 90 -10.01 -5.45 1.07
CA GLY A 90 -10.68 -4.16 0.93
C GLY A 90 -10.13 -3.37 -0.23
N PHE A 91 -10.59 -2.12 -0.33
CA PHE A 91 -10.08 -1.17 -1.30
C PHE A 91 -10.30 0.25 -0.80
N VAL A 92 -9.56 1.21 -1.36
CA VAL A 92 -9.68 2.61 -0.98
C VAL A 92 -10.41 3.41 -2.04
N ASP A 93 -10.98 4.54 -1.61
CA ASP A 93 -11.50 5.54 -2.52
C ASP A 93 -10.40 5.92 -3.53
N PRO A 94 -10.73 6.08 -4.83
CA PRO A 94 -9.73 6.44 -5.85
C PRO A 94 -8.93 7.71 -5.53
N ARG A 95 -9.50 8.65 -4.79
CA ARG A 95 -8.76 9.86 -4.38
C ARG A 95 -7.60 9.52 -3.46
N VAL A 96 -7.76 8.51 -2.60
CA VAL A 96 -6.70 8.07 -1.69
C VAL A 96 -5.52 7.54 -2.51
N THR A 97 -5.78 6.67 -3.46
CA THR A 97 -4.73 6.12 -4.33
C THR A 97 -4.02 7.22 -5.11
N HIS A 98 -4.79 8.19 -5.63
CA HIS A 98 -4.22 9.34 -6.34
C HIS A 98 -3.31 10.17 -5.43
N ASP A 99 -3.75 10.46 -4.21
CA ASP A 99 -2.98 11.26 -3.26
C ASP A 99 -1.70 10.55 -2.83
N VAL A 100 -1.77 9.23 -2.60
CA VAL A 100 -0.58 8.44 -2.27
C VAL A 100 0.42 8.47 -3.43
N ALA A 101 -0.06 8.24 -4.65
CA ALA A 101 0.81 8.27 -5.83
C ALA A 101 1.48 9.64 -6.02
N ALA A 102 0.74 10.73 -5.77
CA ALA A 102 1.28 12.08 -5.86
C ALA A 102 2.40 12.30 -4.86
N LYS A 103 2.25 11.80 -3.62
CA LYS A 103 3.30 11.90 -2.60
C LYS A 103 4.52 11.05 -2.95
N VAL A 104 4.31 9.85 -3.48
CA VAL A 104 5.41 8.99 -3.93
C VAL A 104 6.23 9.70 -5.01
N LYS A 105 5.56 10.39 -5.94
CA LYS A 105 6.25 11.13 -7.01
C LYS A 105 7.17 12.23 -6.49
N LEU A 106 6.88 12.81 -5.33
CA LEU A 106 7.74 13.81 -4.72
C LEU A 106 9.10 13.24 -4.33
N LEU A 107 9.21 11.93 -4.16
CA LEU A 107 10.45 11.24 -3.81
C LEU A 107 11.27 10.85 -5.04
N LEU A 108 10.73 11.05 -6.24
CA LEU A 108 11.34 10.69 -7.52
C LEU A 108 11.61 11.97 -8.31
N PRO A 109 12.77 12.61 -8.10
CA PRO A 109 13.11 13.85 -8.77
C PRO A 109 13.35 13.66 -10.27
#